data_8ec4279c7eb47732fb7dcff9f308a97f
#
_entry.id   8ec4279c7eb47732fb7dcff9f308a97f
#
_cell.length_a   1.000
_cell.length_b   1.000
_cell.length_c   1.000
_cell.angle_alpha   90.00
_cell.angle_beta   90.00
_cell.angle_gamma   90.00
#
_symmetry.space_group_name_H-M   'P 1'
#
loop_
_entity.id
_entity.type
_entity.pdbx_description
1 polymer ?
#
loop_
_entity_poly.entity_id
_entity_poly.type
_entity_poly.pdbx_seq_one_letter_code
_entity_poly.pdbx_strand_id
1 'polypeptide(L)'
;GTFNHELLESIFHTSKKTIQEYVREIERHNRYRSVRSNMLLGTILDDRARLIDLYDACLQQDAHIRAVIETLESQILGDRYMLARLNDKGKYVKDVKESQKIQGSQFDKIIRGIIEAKLYGYTLLEIMPDIDPDTGRLKEVNSIERRNVLPEQGIVVKRQGLWLPHWDIRSAAYRKRYVLIKTGDI
;
A
#
# COMPACT_ATOMS: atom_id res chain seq x y z
N GLY A 1 17.83 -5.62 31.91
CA GLY A 1 16.44 -5.24 32.13
C GLY A 1 16.10 -3.80 31.71
N THR A 2 17.08 -2.90 31.64
CA THR A 2 16.91 -1.46 31.33
C THR A 2 16.67 -1.15 29.87
N PHE A 3 17.18 -1.99 28.97
CA PHE A 3 17.11 -1.75 27.52
C PHE A 3 15.67 -1.63 26.96
N ASN A 4 14.73 -2.39 27.51
CA ASN A 4 13.38 -2.44 26.95
C ASN A 4 12.50 -1.25 27.34
N HIS A 5 12.77 -0.62 28.48
CA HIS A 5 11.95 0.50 28.97
C HIS A 5 12.26 1.76 28.18
N GLU A 6 13.53 2.10 28.00
CA GLU A 6 13.97 3.26 27.23
C GLU A 6 13.55 3.17 25.75
N LEU A 7 13.61 1.95 25.16
CA LEU A 7 13.18 1.74 23.79
C LEU A 7 11.67 1.93 23.62
N LEU A 8 10.88 1.35 24.53
CA LEU A 8 9.43 1.50 24.51
C LEU A 8 9.01 2.95 24.78
N GLU A 9 9.61 3.62 25.76
CA GLU A 9 9.36 5.04 26.00
C GLU A 9 9.71 5.89 24.78
N SER A 10 10.83 5.62 24.11
CA SER A 10 11.22 6.34 22.91
C SER A 10 10.25 6.13 21.73
N ILE A 11 9.65 4.95 21.62
CA ILE A 11 8.63 4.65 20.60
C ILE A 11 7.33 5.39 20.88
N PHE A 12 6.91 5.46 22.15
CA PHE A 12 5.64 6.09 22.53
C PHE A 12 5.73 7.61 22.70
N HIS A 13 6.90 8.15 23.05
CA HIS A 13 7.06 9.57 23.37
C HIS A 13 7.79 10.41 22.34
N THR A 14 8.43 9.81 21.34
CA THR A 14 9.17 10.58 20.31
C THR A 14 8.49 10.47 18.95
N SER A 15 7.73 11.49 18.63
CA SER A 15 7.02 11.64 17.35
C SER A 15 7.91 11.84 16.11
N LYS A 16 9.23 11.76 16.22
CA LYS A 16 10.17 12.12 15.13
C LYS A 16 11.00 10.97 14.57
N LYS A 17 11.14 9.84 15.27
CA LYS A 17 11.82 8.67 14.71
C LYS A 17 10.83 7.81 13.96
N THR A 18 11.18 7.39 12.76
CA THR A 18 10.36 6.47 11.98
C THR A 18 10.44 5.06 12.58
N ILE A 19 9.37 4.27 12.45
CA ILE A 19 9.38 2.86 12.89
C ILE A 19 10.55 2.10 12.23
N GLN A 20 10.92 2.48 11.00
CA GLN A 20 12.06 1.91 10.32
C GLN A 20 13.39 2.17 11.04
N GLU A 21 13.57 3.35 11.64
CA GLU A 21 14.74 3.67 12.46
C GLU A 21 14.76 2.82 13.72
N TYR A 22 13.61 2.64 14.37
CA TYR A 22 13.48 1.75 15.52
C TYR A 22 13.76 0.29 15.17
N VAL A 23 13.22 -0.19 14.06
CA VAL A 23 13.49 -1.56 13.57
C VAL A 23 14.98 -1.74 13.29
N ARG A 24 15.63 -0.75 12.61
CA ARG A 24 17.08 -0.78 12.36
C ARG A 24 17.91 -0.69 13.62
N GLU A 25 17.46 0.09 14.60
CA GLU A 25 18.12 0.22 15.90
C GLU A 25 18.04 -1.09 16.69
N ILE A 26 16.88 -1.73 16.70
CA ILE A 26 16.68 -3.08 17.26
C ILE A 26 17.55 -4.11 16.54
N GLU A 27 17.62 -4.09 15.21
CA GLU A 27 18.45 -4.99 14.42
C GLU A 27 19.94 -4.79 14.69
N ARG A 28 20.41 -3.56 14.90
CA ARG A 28 21.79 -3.25 15.28
C ARG A 28 22.15 -3.74 16.69
N HIS A 29 21.22 -3.62 17.64
CA HIS A 29 21.43 -4.05 19.03
C HIS A 29 21.24 -5.55 19.23
N ASN A 30 20.41 -6.17 18.43
CA ASN A 30 20.19 -7.60 18.45
C ASN A 30 20.98 -8.25 17.30
N ARG A 31 22.16 -8.74 17.58
CA ARG A 31 22.95 -9.60 16.67
C ARG A 31 22.23 -10.87 16.23
N TYR A 32 21.03 -11.07 16.69
CA TYR A 32 20.11 -12.12 16.31
C TYR A 32 18.83 -11.46 15.83
N ARG A 33 18.30 -11.87 14.67
CA ARG A 33 16.91 -11.65 14.28
C ARG A 33 16.02 -12.29 15.35
N SER A 34 15.86 -11.61 16.47
CA SER A 34 15.33 -12.20 17.67
C SER A 34 13.80 -12.11 17.66
N VAL A 35 13.20 -13.02 18.43
CA VAL A 35 11.79 -13.03 18.80
C VAL A 35 11.30 -11.64 19.25
N ARG A 36 12.15 -10.83 19.90
CA ARG A 36 11.83 -9.46 20.35
C ARG A 36 11.58 -8.47 19.21
N SER A 37 12.40 -8.50 18.16
CA SER A 37 12.19 -7.64 16.97
C SER A 37 10.86 -8.00 16.30
N ASN A 38 10.56 -9.29 16.18
CA ASN A 38 9.30 -9.75 15.64
C ASN A 38 8.11 -9.40 16.55
N MET A 39 8.28 -9.47 17.88
CA MET A 39 7.22 -9.06 18.82
C MET A 39 6.90 -7.57 18.71
N LEU A 40 7.91 -6.70 18.63
CA LEU A 40 7.68 -5.26 18.46
C LEU A 40 6.99 -4.95 17.14
N LEU A 41 7.49 -5.53 16.05
CA LEU A 41 6.87 -5.40 14.74
C LEU A 41 5.43 -5.93 14.75
N GLY A 42 5.20 -7.04 15.44
CA GLY A 42 3.87 -7.60 15.67
C GLY A 42 2.93 -6.62 16.38
N THR A 43 3.39 -6.01 17.47
CA THR A 43 2.59 -5.03 18.23
C THR A 43 2.20 -3.83 17.35
N ILE A 44 3.13 -3.28 16.59
CA ILE A 44 2.85 -2.16 15.68
C ILE A 44 1.84 -2.54 14.61
N LEU A 45 1.97 -3.75 14.05
CA LEU A 45 1.02 -4.26 13.06
C LEU A 45 -0.36 -4.53 13.68
N ASP A 46 -0.43 -4.99 14.92
CA ASP A 46 -1.68 -5.27 15.61
C ASP A 46 -2.45 -3.99 15.93
N ASP A 47 -1.76 -2.93 16.37
CA ASP A 47 -2.38 -1.62 16.59
C ASP A 47 -2.94 -1.05 15.29
N ARG A 48 -2.20 -1.21 14.19
CA ARG A 48 -2.66 -0.80 12.88
C ARG A 48 -3.83 -1.65 12.38
N ALA A 49 -3.79 -2.96 12.60
CA ALA A 49 -4.88 -3.85 12.24
C ALA A 49 -6.18 -3.45 12.94
N ARG A 50 -6.13 -3.09 14.23
CA ARG A 50 -7.30 -2.60 14.98
C ARG A 50 -7.88 -1.32 14.38
N LEU A 51 -7.04 -0.40 13.91
CA LEU A 51 -7.51 0.81 13.23
C LEU A 51 -8.23 0.47 11.92
N ILE A 52 -7.70 -0.46 11.15
CA ILE A 52 -8.33 -0.93 9.91
C ILE A 52 -9.64 -1.65 10.21
N ASP A 53 -9.69 -2.49 11.25
CA ASP A 53 -10.92 -3.14 11.72
C ASP A 53 -12.00 -2.12 12.09
N LEU A 54 -11.61 -1.02 12.73
CA LEU A 54 -12.52 0.07 13.06
C LEU A 54 -13.09 0.73 11.79
N TYR A 55 -12.26 1.01 10.79
CA TYR A 55 -12.71 1.56 9.51
C TYR A 55 -13.64 0.59 8.78
N ASP A 56 -13.29 -0.68 8.72
CA ASP A 56 -14.14 -1.73 8.13
C ASP A 56 -15.49 -1.81 8.85
N ALA A 57 -15.51 -1.76 10.18
CA ALA A 57 -16.74 -1.76 10.97
C ALA A 57 -17.59 -0.52 10.68
N CYS A 58 -17.00 0.67 10.59
CA CYS A 58 -17.72 1.90 10.23
C CYS A 58 -18.37 1.77 8.84
N LEU A 59 -17.63 1.26 7.85
CA LEU A 59 -18.16 1.05 6.50
C LEU A 59 -19.25 -0.01 6.44
N GLN A 60 -19.19 -1.03 7.30
CA GLN A 60 -20.22 -2.06 7.37
C GLN A 60 -21.51 -1.58 8.05
N GLN A 61 -21.37 -0.73 9.07
CA GLN A 61 -22.51 -0.27 9.88
C GLN A 61 -23.23 0.92 9.24
N ASP A 62 -22.51 1.77 8.50
CA ASP A 62 -23.09 2.95 7.88
C ASP A 62 -23.44 2.70 6.41
N ALA A 63 -24.71 2.41 6.16
CA ALA A 63 -25.22 2.18 4.81
C ALA A 63 -25.10 3.40 3.90
N HIS A 64 -25.13 4.63 4.45
CA HIS A 64 -25.00 5.85 3.67
C HIS A 64 -23.57 6.02 3.16
N ILE A 65 -22.58 5.85 4.03
CA ILE A 65 -21.16 5.90 3.63
C ILE A 65 -20.89 4.85 2.54
N ARG A 66 -21.39 3.63 2.72
CA ARG A 66 -21.25 2.56 1.72
C ARG A 66 -21.86 2.95 0.38
N ALA A 67 -23.08 3.45 0.36
CA ALA A 67 -23.76 3.87 -0.86
C ALA A 67 -23.01 5.01 -1.59
N VAL A 68 -22.44 5.96 -0.85
CA VAL A 68 -21.62 7.04 -1.43
C VAL A 68 -20.36 6.45 -2.09
N ILE A 69 -19.68 5.51 -1.43
CA ILE A 69 -18.47 4.87 -1.98
C ILE A 69 -18.80 4.06 -3.24
N GLU A 70 -19.84 3.23 -3.19
CA GLU A 70 -20.28 2.43 -4.33
C GLU A 70 -20.69 3.32 -5.52
N THR A 71 -21.33 4.45 -5.25
CA THR A 71 -21.68 5.45 -6.28
C THR A 71 -20.42 6.05 -6.89
N LEU A 72 -19.46 6.48 -6.06
CA LEU A 72 -18.18 7.03 -6.50
C LEU A 72 -17.39 6.03 -7.35
N GLU A 73 -17.28 4.79 -6.88
CA GLU A 73 -16.63 3.71 -7.63
C GLU A 73 -17.29 3.48 -8.97
N SER A 74 -18.62 3.40 -9.00
CA SER A 74 -19.40 3.16 -10.23
C SER A 74 -19.22 4.28 -11.23
N GLN A 75 -19.21 5.55 -10.79
CA GLN A 75 -18.98 6.69 -11.64
C GLN A 75 -17.55 6.68 -12.22
N ILE A 76 -16.54 6.52 -11.38
CA ILE A 76 -15.15 6.56 -11.82
C ILE A 76 -14.81 5.37 -12.72
N LEU A 77 -15.28 4.15 -12.40
CA LEU A 77 -15.04 2.97 -13.21
C LEU A 77 -15.87 2.92 -14.50
N GLY A 78 -17.00 3.66 -14.54
CA GLY A 78 -17.82 3.81 -15.73
C GLY A 78 -17.18 4.68 -16.81
N ASP A 79 -16.24 5.54 -16.44
CA ASP A 79 -15.52 6.40 -17.36
C ASP A 79 -14.46 5.62 -18.17
N ARG A 80 -14.29 6.02 -19.43
CA ARG A 80 -13.25 5.46 -20.30
C ARG A 80 -11.97 6.27 -20.19
N TYR A 81 -10.95 5.69 -19.63
CA TYR A 81 -9.62 6.30 -19.55
C TYR A 81 -8.89 6.19 -20.87
N MET A 82 -8.20 7.26 -21.24
CA MET A 82 -7.36 7.30 -22.43
C MET A 82 -6.07 8.04 -22.13
N LEU A 83 -4.96 7.49 -22.63
CA LEU A 83 -3.68 8.18 -22.61
C LEU A 83 -3.57 9.09 -23.84
N ALA A 84 -3.10 10.30 -23.60
CA ALA A 84 -2.82 11.26 -24.65
C ALA A 84 -1.37 11.73 -24.56
N ARG A 85 -0.73 11.89 -25.70
CA ARG A 85 0.61 12.49 -25.80
C ARG A 85 0.53 13.87 -26.41
N LEU A 86 1.43 14.75 -26.03
CA LEU A 86 1.61 16.02 -26.71
C LEU A 86 2.28 15.78 -28.06
N ASN A 87 1.72 16.35 -29.12
CA ASN A 87 2.36 16.40 -30.43
C ASN A 87 3.32 17.61 -30.51
N ASP A 88 4.08 17.70 -31.60
CA ASP A 88 5.04 18.78 -31.86
C ASP A 88 4.39 20.18 -31.92
N LYS A 89 3.06 20.25 -32.04
CA LYS A 89 2.26 21.49 -32.03
C LYS A 89 1.66 21.81 -30.67
N GLY A 90 2.04 21.10 -29.60
CA GLY A 90 1.54 21.28 -28.24
C GLY A 90 0.07 20.87 -28.03
N LYS A 91 -0.50 20.06 -28.93
CA LYS A 91 -1.87 19.53 -28.81
C LYS A 91 -1.86 18.11 -28.28
N TYR A 92 -2.80 17.79 -27.39
CA TYR A 92 -3.01 16.42 -26.94
C TYR A 92 -3.60 15.54 -28.05
N VAL A 93 -2.94 14.46 -28.36
CA VAL A 93 -3.39 13.46 -29.33
C VAL A 93 -3.50 12.12 -28.62
N LYS A 94 -4.62 11.43 -28.81
CA LYS A 94 -4.88 10.11 -28.25
C LYS A 94 -3.80 9.12 -28.67
N ASP A 95 -3.19 8.45 -27.69
CA ASP A 95 -2.29 7.32 -27.94
C ASP A 95 -3.07 6.02 -27.81
N VAL A 96 -3.45 5.43 -28.92
CA VAL A 96 -4.29 4.23 -28.95
C VAL A 96 -3.56 3.03 -28.37
N LYS A 97 -2.26 2.86 -28.70
CA LYS A 97 -1.47 1.72 -28.22
C LYS A 97 -1.25 1.75 -26.71
N GLU A 98 -0.86 2.91 -26.19
CA GLU A 98 -0.67 3.07 -24.75
C GLU A 98 -2.01 3.02 -23.99
N SER A 99 -3.10 3.53 -24.61
CA SER A 99 -4.44 3.46 -24.00
C SER A 99 -4.94 2.02 -23.83
N GLN A 100 -4.50 1.08 -24.64
CA GLN A 100 -4.88 -0.33 -24.47
C GLN A 100 -4.34 -0.92 -23.16
N LYS A 101 -3.19 -0.46 -22.67
CA LYS A 101 -2.58 -0.93 -21.42
C LYS A 101 -3.41 -0.57 -20.19
N ILE A 102 -4.15 0.54 -20.25
CA ILE A 102 -5.00 1.05 -19.17
C ILE A 102 -6.47 0.65 -19.33
N GLN A 103 -6.76 -0.41 -20.09
CA GLN A 103 -8.10 -0.93 -20.26
C GLN A 103 -8.21 -2.32 -19.64
N GLY A 104 -9.37 -2.61 -19.05
CA GLY A 104 -9.71 -3.93 -18.51
C GLY A 104 -9.56 -4.05 -16.99
N SER A 105 -9.96 -5.19 -16.49
CA SER A 105 -10.15 -5.46 -15.06
C SER A 105 -8.92 -5.26 -14.19
N GLN A 106 -7.72 -5.39 -14.73
CA GLN A 106 -6.50 -5.17 -13.96
C GLN A 106 -6.25 -3.67 -13.72
N PHE A 107 -6.56 -2.83 -14.69
CA PHE A 107 -6.50 -1.38 -14.50
C PHE A 107 -7.60 -0.89 -13.54
N ASP A 108 -8.79 -1.48 -13.60
CA ASP A 108 -9.87 -1.19 -12.67
C ASP A 108 -9.46 -1.44 -11.21
N LYS A 109 -8.62 -2.45 -10.95
CA LYS A 109 -8.04 -2.68 -9.62
C LYS A 109 -7.13 -1.54 -9.16
N ILE A 110 -6.39 -0.91 -10.07
CA ILE A 110 -5.57 0.27 -9.76
C ILE A 110 -6.50 1.43 -9.36
N ILE A 111 -7.55 1.68 -10.13
CA ILE A 111 -8.51 2.74 -9.83
C ILE A 111 -9.19 2.50 -8.48
N ARG A 112 -9.65 1.27 -8.21
CA ARG A 112 -10.18 0.90 -6.89
C ARG A 112 -9.17 1.13 -5.78
N GLY A 113 -7.92 0.76 -5.99
CA GLY A 113 -6.83 1.01 -5.04
C GLY A 113 -6.63 2.50 -4.73
N ILE A 114 -6.81 3.39 -5.71
CA ILE A 114 -6.76 4.84 -5.51
C ILE A 114 -7.93 5.31 -4.65
N ILE A 115 -9.15 4.85 -4.95
CA ILE A 115 -10.36 5.17 -4.17
C ILE A 115 -10.19 4.69 -2.73
N GLU A 116 -9.76 3.44 -2.55
CA GLU A 116 -9.50 2.85 -1.23
C GLU A 116 -8.41 3.59 -0.45
N ALA A 117 -7.37 4.12 -1.13
CA ALA A 117 -6.37 4.95 -0.47
C ALA A 117 -6.96 6.23 0.13
N LYS A 118 -8.00 6.81 -0.48
CA LYS A 118 -8.74 7.96 0.10
C LYS A 118 -9.49 7.58 1.37
N LEU A 119 -10.01 6.36 1.45
CA LEU A 119 -10.79 5.89 2.60
C LEU A 119 -9.91 5.46 3.76
N TYR A 120 -8.86 4.68 3.48
CA TYR A 120 -8.00 4.06 4.48
C TYR A 120 -6.67 4.80 4.70
N GLY A 121 -6.45 5.90 3.98
CA GLY A 121 -5.22 6.67 4.02
C GLY A 121 -4.11 6.14 3.12
N TYR A 122 -4.17 4.88 2.70
CA TYR A 122 -3.21 4.27 1.77
C TYR A 122 -3.75 2.97 1.16
N THR A 123 -3.15 2.61 0.03
CA THR A 123 -3.27 1.26 -0.58
C THR A 123 -1.92 0.87 -1.17
N LEU A 124 -1.54 -0.39 -1.02
CA LEU A 124 -0.36 -0.96 -1.65
C LEU A 124 -0.80 -1.94 -2.74
N LEU A 125 -0.37 -1.68 -3.95
CA LEU A 125 -0.60 -2.54 -5.09
C LEU A 125 0.71 -3.23 -5.50
N GLU A 126 0.60 -4.51 -5.80
CA GLU A 126 1.63 -5.27 -6.48
C GLU A 126 1.25 -5.37 -7.96
N ILE A 127 2.09 -4.80 -8.81
CA ILE A 127 1.87 -4.79 -10.26
C ILE A 127 2.93 -5.68 -10.88
N MET A 128 2.51 -6.75 -11.53
CA MET A 128 3.42 -7.55 -12.33
C MET A 128 3.80 -6.73 -13.55
N PRO A 129 5.12 -6.48 -13.80
CA PRO A 129 5.56 -5.60 -14.87
C PRO A 129 5.32 -6.19 -16.26
N ASP A 130 4.95 -7.45 -16.33
CA ASP A 130 4.68 -8.13 -17.58
C ASP A 130 3.37 -7.62 -18.19
N ILE A 131 3.46 -7.30 -19.47
CA ILE A 131 2.30 -7.00 -20.29
C ILE A 131 1.93 -8.30 -21.02
N ASP A 132 0.65 -8.60 -21.03
CA ASP A 132 0.12 -9.71 -21.81
C ASP A 132 0.42 -9.45 -23.31
N PRO A 133 1.19 -10.30 -23.97
CA PRO A 133 1.60 -10.09 -25.36
C PRO A 133 0.43 -10.10 -26.34
N ASP A 134 -0.65 -10.82 -26.02
CA ASP A 134 -1.81 -10.98 -26.89
C ASP A 134 -2.76 -9.77 -26.81
N THR A 135 -2.93 -9.22 -25.60
CA THR A 135 -3.87 -8.12 -25.38
C THR A 135 -3.21 -6.75 -25.22
N GLY A 136 -1.90 -6.69 -25.01
CA GLY A 136 -1.18 -5.46 -24.69
C GLY A 136 -1.56 -4.82 -23.35
N ARG A 137 -2.25 -5.56 -22.46
CA ARG A 137 -2.77 -5.08 -21.18
C ARG A 137 -1.89 -5.53 -20.02
N LEU A 138 -2.07 -4.90 -18.87
CA LEU A 138 -1.45 -5.36 -17.62
C LEU A 138 -1.87 -6.80 -17.33
N LYS A 139 -0.89 -7.65 -17.05
CA LYS A 139 -1.11 -9.07 -16.81
C LYS A 139 -1.79 -9.32 -15.47
N GLU A 140 -1.28 -8.70 -14.42
CA GLU A 140 -1.77 -8.94 -13.07
C GLU A 140 -1.53 -7.74 -12.16
N VAL A 141 -2.55 -7.38 -11.39
CA VAL A 141 -2.50 -6.38 -10.32
C VAL A 141 -3.15 -6.99 -9.07
N ASN A 142 -2.43 -6.98 -7.96
CA ASN A 142 -2.91 -7.48 -6.67
C ASN A 142 -2.90 -6.37 -5.62
N SER A 143 -3.96 -6.27 -4.84
CA SER A 143 -3.97 -5.44 -3.64
C SER A 143 -3.33 -6.22 -2.50
N ILE A 144 -2.36 -5.62 -1.85
CA ILE A 144 -1.71 -6.19 -0.66
C ILE A 144 -2.57 -5.85 0.55
N GLU A 145 -2.81 -6.84 1.39
CA GLU A 145 -3.61 -6.67 2.60
C GLU A 145 -3.03 -5.57 3.49
N ARG A 146 -3.84 -4.54 3.78
CA ARG A 146 -3.44 -3.33 4.52
C ARG A 146 -2.87 -3.62 5.88
N ARG A 147 -3.38 -4.67 6.56
CA ARG A 147 -2.90 -5.11 7.89
C ARG A 147 -1.44 -5.54 7.90
N ASN A 148 -0.90 -5.85 6.73
CA ASN A 148 0.47 -6.31 6.54
C ASN A 148 1.41 -5.21 6.03
N VAL A 149 0.94 -3.96 5.94
CA VAL A 149 1.69 -2.86 5.35
C VAL A 149 1.95 -1.76 6.38
N LEU A 150 3.20 -1.31 6.45
CA LEU A 150 3.61 -0.11 7.18
C LEU A 150 3.95 0.98 6.15
N PRO A 151 2.96 1.82 5.75
CA PRO A 151 3.09 2.73 4.61
C PRO A 151 4.12 3.83 4.83
N GLU A 152 4.31 4.28 6.07
CA GLU A 152 5.27 5.34 6.39
C GLU A 152 6.72 4.86 6.18
N GLN A 153 6.95 3.58 6.40
CA GLN A 153 8.26 2.94 6.28
C GLN A 153 8.47 2.28 4.93
N GLY A 154 7.38 2.05 4.17
CA GLY A 154 7.44 1.26 2.95
C GLY A 154 7.76 -0.21 3.21
N ILE A 155 7.30 -0.75 4.33
CA ILE A 155 7.56 -2.15 4.73
C ILE A 155 6.29 -2.97 4.55
N VAL A 156 6.46 -4.15 3.97
CA VAL A 156 5.44 -5.22 3.94
C VAL A 156 5.90 -6.36 4.82
N VAL A 157 4.97 -6.91 5.59
CA VAL A 157 5.22 -8.01 6.50
C VAL A 157 4.35 -9.20 6.12
N LYS A 158 4.94 -10.39 6.08
CA LYS A 158 4.18 -11.63 5.94
C LYS A 158 4.04 -12.30 7.30
N ARG A 159 2.79 -12.45 7.77
CA ARG A 159 2.55 -13.14 9.05
C ARG A 159 2.71 -14.65 8.87
N GLN A 160 3.61 -15.24 9.66
CA GLN A 160 3.84 -16.69 9.71
C GLN A 160 4.01 -17.12 11.19
N GLY A 161 2.91 -17.19 11.92
CA GLY A 161 2.92 -17.43 13.35
C GLY A 161 3.68 -16.32 14.10
N LEU A 162 4.70 -16.70 14.88
CA LEU A 162 5.57 -15.74 15.58
C LEU A 162 6.69 -15.17 14.69
N TRP A 163 6.85 -15.69 13.49
CA TRP A 163 7.84 -15.22 12.53
C TRP A 163 7.21 -14.18 11.59
N LEU A 164 7.84 -13.00 11.49
CA LEU A 164 7.36 -11.87 10.68
C LEU A 164 8.42 -11.48 9.65
N PRO A 165 8.62 -12.29 8.59
CA PRO A 165 9.47 -11.90 7.49
C PRO A 165 8.93 -10.61 6.85
N HIS A 166 9.81 -9.66 6.60
CA HIS A 166 9.44 -8.36 6.06
C HIS A 166 10.43 -7.90 4.99
N TRP A 167 9.97 -7.01 4.11
CA TRP A 167 10.80 -6.42 3.06
C TRP A 167 10.44 -4.96 2.82
N ASP A 168 11.43 -4.19 2.39
CA ASP A 168 11.27 -2.78 2.00
C ASP A 168 10.90 -2.72 0.51
N ILE A 169 9.70 -2.23 0.21
CA ILE A 169 9.19 -2.09 -1.16
C ILE A 169 9.96 -1.04 -1.98
N ARG A 170 10.70 -0.13 -1.33
CA ARG A 170 11.50 0.91 -1.98
C ARG A 170 12.87 0.40 -2.42
N SER A 171 13.26 -0.79 -1.98
CA SER A 171 14.52 -1.41 -2.38
C SER A 171 14.57 -1.65 -3.90
N ALA A 172 15.77 -1.72 -4.45
CA ALA A 172 15.97 -1.93 -5.89
C ALA A 172 15.28 -3.19 -6.43
N ALA A 173 15.14 -4.23 -5.59
CA ALA A 173 14.49 -5.49 -5.94
C ALA A 173 12.96 -5.37 -6.09
N TYR A 174 12.34 -4.46 -5.35
CA TYR A 174 10.88 -4.41 -5.23
C TYR A 174 10.23 -3.13 -5.78
N ARG A 175 10.96 -2.01 -5.88
CA ARG A 175 10.40 -0.71 -6.29
C ARG A 175 9.71 -0.68 -7.65
N LYS A 176 10.01 -1.63 -8.54
CA LYS A 176 9.36 -1.76 -9.86
C LYS A 176 8.08 -2.59 -9.82
N ARG A 177 7.86 -3.31 -8.72
CA ARG A 177 6.75 -4.24 -8.55
C ARG A 177 5.65 -3.68 -7.66
N TYR A 178 6.01 -2.85 -6.70
CA TYR A 178 5.07 -2.31 -5.73
C TYR A 178 4.82 -0.82 -5.93
N VAL A 179 3.55 -0.43 -5.87
CA VAL A 179 3.11 0.96 -5.91
C VAL A 179 2.33 1.25 -4.64
N LEU A 180 2.91 2.09 -3.79
CA LEU A 180 2.23 2.59 -2.59
C LEU A 180 1.55 3.91 -2.92
N ILE A 181 0.24 3.94 -2.78
CA ILE A 181 -0.61 5.11 -2.99
C ILE A 181 -1.01 5.62 -1.61
N LYS A 182 -0.76 6.89 -1.31
CA LYS A 182 -1.15 7.55 -0.07
C LYS A 182 -2.14 8.66 -0.35
N THR A 183 -2.97 9.01 0.63
CA THR A 183 -3.96 10.09 0.50
C THR A 183 -3.34 11.42 0.11
N GLY A 184 -2.11 11.71 0.55
CA GLY A 184 -1.38 12.93 0.20
C GLY A 184 -0.85 12.99 -1.23
N ASP A 185 -0.87 11.86 -1.95
CA ASP A 185 -0.34 11.74 -3.33
C ASP A 185 -1.45 11.95 -4.37
N ILE A 186 -2.72 12.13 -3.92
CA ILE A 186 -3.94 12.15 -4.76
C ILE A 186 -4.61 13.52 -4.72
#